data_82eccc26f609a6de8dfc6ca0b3d9aa11
#
_entry.id   82eccc26f609a6de8dfc6ca0b3d9aa11
#
_cell.length_a   1.000
_cell.length_b   1.000
_cell.length_c   1.000
_cell.angle_alpha   90.00
_cell.angle_beta   90.00
_cell.angle_gamma   90.00
#
_symmetry.space_group_name_H-M   'P 1'
#
loop_
_entity.id
_entity.type
_entity.pdbx_description
1 polymer ?
#
loop_
_entity_poly.entity_id
_entity_poly.type
_entity_poly.pdbx_seq_one_letter_code
_entity_poly.pdbx_strand_id
1 'polypeptide(L)'
;FFGHSRPKPCKAFDEKGLVLWCGSVSKTLAPGYRVGWIAPGKFKDAVIRQKHIHLISTPTLNQEAIANFMENGRYENHLRRLRHELHSNSLHLAQSITYYFPEDTKIITPQGGFMLWVELNKKIDTTELYYKAMQHKISIAPGRMFTLHDQYRNCMRLSFGQQWSP
;
A
#
# COMPACT_ATOMS: atom_id res chain seq x y z
N PHE A 1 10.07 1.67 -0.50
CA PHE A 1 10.75 2.74 0.24
C PHE A 1 11.40 3.70 -0.73
N PHE A 2 11.35 5.00 -0.44
CA PHE A 2 11.92 6.07 -1.28
C PHE A 2 13.40 6.28 -1.00
N GLY A 3 13.83 6.13 0.27
CA GLY A 3 15.22 6.29 0.67
C GLY A 3 16.09 5.03 0.48
N HIS A 4 17.37 5.18 0.75
CA HIS A 4 18.35 4.09 0.69
C HIS A 4 18.23 3.10 1.85
N SER A 5 17.74 3.55 3.02
CA SER A 5 17.53 2.70 4.19
C SER A 5 16.16 2.03 4.11
N ARG A 6 16.16 0.71 4.28
CA ARG A 6 14.93 -0.09 4.38
C ARG A 6 14.86 -0.70 5.77
N PRO A 7 13.72 -0.56 6.48
CA PRO A 7 13.55 -1.24 7.74
C PRO A 7 13.62 -2.76 7.54
N LYS A 8 14.23 -3.45 8.48
CA LYS A 8 14.29 -4.91 8.45
C LYS A 8 12.89 -5.48 8.67
N PRO A 9 12.40 -6.41 7.83
CA PRO A 9 11.14 -7.08 8.07
C PRO A 9 11.25 -8.03 9.28
N CYS A 10 10.12 -8.37 9.90
CA CYS A 10 10.07 -9.32 11.02
C CYS A 10 10.77 -10.64 10.68
N LYS A 11 10.70 -11.08 9.43
CA LYS A 11 11.40 -12.29 8.93
C LYS A 11 12.91 -12.25 9.10
N ALA A 12 13.53 -11.07 9.09
CA ALA A 12 14.98 -10.92 9.26
C ALA A 12 15.46 -11.25 10.71
N PHE A 13 14.53 -11.32 11.66
CA PHE A 13 14.79 -11.66 13.07
C PHE A 13 14.28 -13.08 13.43
N ASP A 14 13.82 -13.84 12.46
CA ASP A 14 13.18 -15.13 12.66
C ASP A 14 14.19 -16.28 12.65
N GLU A 15 14.76 -16.58 13.79
CA GLU A 15 15.66 -17.72 13.98
C GLU A 15 14.94 -19.07 14.10
N LYS A 16 13.64 -19.05 14.43
CA LYS A 16 12.85 -20.27 14.73
C LYS A 16 11.89 -20.68 13.62
N GLY A 17 11.88 -19.99 12.49
CA GLY A 17 10.97 -20.26 11.37
C GLY A 17 9.49 -19.99 11.68
N LEU A 18 9.19 -19.08 12.61
CA LEU A 18 7.84 -18.77 13.06
C LEU A 18 7.14 -17.69 12.23
N VAL A 19 7.91 -16.88 11.50
CA VAL A 19 7.38 -15.78 10.71
C VAL A 19 7.08 -16.24 9.29
N LEU A 20 5.82 -16.17 8.90
CA LEU A 20 5.39 -16.38 7.53
C LEU A 20 5.61 -15.09 6.73
N TRP A 21 6.46 -15.16 5.72
CA TRP A 21 6.72 -14.00 4.87
C TRP A 21 5.87 -14.09 3.61
N CYS A 22 4.95 -13.15 3.46
CA CYS A 22 4.03 -13.07 2.33
C CYS A 22 4.40 -11.91 1.40
N GLY A 23 4.24 -12.11 0.11
CA GLY A 23 4.42 -11.09 -0.89
C GLY A 23 3.36 -11.17 -1.99
N SER A 24 3.23 -10.11 -2.78
CA SER A 24 2.25 -10.03 -3.85
C SER A 24 2.70 -9.04 -4.90
N VAL A 25 2.34 -9.29 -6.16
CA VAL A 25 2.54 -8.36 -7.28
C VAL A 25 1.40 -7.34 -7.43
N SER A 26 0.35 -7.47 -6.64
CA SER A 26 -0.86 -6.62 -6.78
C SER A 26 -0.59 -5.13 -6.62
N LYS A 27 0.42 -4.75 -5.85
CA LYS A 27 0.78 -3.34 -5.59
C LYS A 27 2.01 -2.88 -6.35
N THR A 28 2.79 -3.82 -6.89
CA THR A 28 4.02 -3.53 -7.61
C THR A 28 3.89 -3.68 -9.13
N LEU A 29 2.91 -4.44 -9.60
CA LEU A 29 2.57 -4.56 -11.02
C LEU A 29 1.11 -4.17 -11.27
N ALA A 30 0.19 -5.11 -11.02
CA ALA A 30 -1.23 -4.84 -11.18
C ALA A 30 -2.07 -5.80 -10.31
N PRO A 31 -3.17 -5.30 -9.72
CA PRO A 31 -4.03 -6.12 -8.86
C PRO A 31 -4.76 -7.23 -9.63
N GLY A 32 -4.96 -7.07 -10.94
CA GLY A 32 -5.64 -8.05 -11.81
C GLY A 32 -4.89 -9.36 -11.99
N TYR A 33 -3.59 -9.42 -11.78
CA TYR A 33 -2.83 -10.68 -11.87
C TYR A 33 -3.20 -11.70 -10.81
N ARG A 34 -3.66 -11.27 -9.62
CA ARG A 34 -4.06 -12.15 -8.51
C ARG A 34 -2.98 -13.16 -8.10
N VAL A 35 -1.71 -12.79 -8.18
CA VAL A 35 -0.57 -13.63 -7.81
C VAL A 35 0.15 -13.07 -6.58
N GLY A 36 0.44 -13.95 -5.65
CA GLY A 36 1.26 -13.72 -4.48
C GLY A 36 1.99 -14.98 -4.07
N TRP A 37 2.86 -14.86 -3.09
CA TRP A 37 3.64 -15.96 -2.57
C TRP A 37 3.74 -15.91 -1.05
N ILE A 38 4.09 -17.06 -0.48
CA ILE A 38 4.35 -17.19 0.94
C ILE A 38 5.62 -18.02 1.15
N ALA A 39 6.52 -17.54 1.99
CA ALA A 39 7.62 -18.32 2.55
C ALA A 39 7.25 -18.72 3.99
N PRO A 40 6.73 -19.94 4.18
CA PRO A 40 6.00 -20.31 5.39
C PRO A 40 6.89 -20.77 6.56
N GLY A 41 8.21 -20.80 6.39
CA GLY A 41 9.11 -21.33 7.42
C GLY A 41 8.76 -22.78 7.80
N LYS A 42 8.66 -23.07 9.08
CA LYS A 42 8.32 -24.41 9.59
C LYS A 42 6.87 -24.84 9.36
N PHE A 43 6.01 -23.94 8.90
CA PHE A 43 4.58 -24.22 8.66
C PHE A 43 4.27 -24.69 7.24
N LYS A 44 5.29 -25.09 6.46
CA LYS A 44 5.15 -25.43 5.03
C LYS A 44 4.00 -26.41 4.75
N ASP A 45 3.96 -27.53 5.47
CA ASP A 45 2.95 -28.57 5.22
C ASP A 45 1.54 -28.12 5.59
N ALA A 46 1.41 -27.33 6.67
CA ALA A 46 0.14 -26.76 7.05
C ALA A 46 -0.36 -25.76 6.00
N VAL A 47 0.52 -24.91 5.47
CA VAL A 47 0.18 -23.95 4.42
C VAL A 47 -0.22 -24.65 3.12
N ILE A 48 0.48 -25.72 2.73
CA ILE A 48 0.14 -26.51 1.54
C ILE A 48 -1.27 -27.10 1.70
N ARG A 49 -1.57 -27.74 2.85
CA ARG A 49 -2.92 -28.26 3.11
C ARG A 49 -3.99 -27.17 3.04
N GLN A 50 -3.77 -26.02 3.68
CA GLN A 50 -4.73 -24.90 3.64
C GLN A 50 -4.89 -24.35 2.22
N LYS A 51 -3.81 -24.26 1.46
CA LYS A 51 -3.89 -23.84 0.06
C LYS A 51 -4.80 -24.75 -0.76
N HIS A 52 -4.70 -26.06 -0.61
CA HIS A 52 -5.57 -27.03 -1.30
C HIS A 52 -7.05 -26.89 -0.93
N ILE A 53 -7.33 -26.55 0.33
CA ILE A 53 -8.71 -26.36 0.80
C ILE A 53 -9.32 -25.08 0.22
N HIS A 54 -8.57 -24.00 0.18
CA HIS A 54 -9.08 -22.68 -0.18
C HIS A 54 -8.91 -22.31 -1.65
N LEU A 55 -7.96 -22.93 -2.33
CA LEU A 55 -7.58 -22.57 -3.69
C LEU A 55 -7.06 -23.79 -4.44
N ILE A 56 -7.83 -24.29 -5.39
CA ILE A 56 -7.46 -25.47 -6.18
C ILE A 56 -6.18 -25.19 -6.98
N SER A 57 -6.15 -24.06 -7.71
CA SER A 57 -4.97 -23.62 -8.45
C SER A 57 -4.96 -22.10 -8.65
N THR A 58 -3.76 -21.55 -8.82
CA THR A 58 -3.59 -20.16 -9.27
C THR A 58 -3.46 -20.16 -10.80
N PRO A 59 -4.02 -19.16 -11.52
CA PRO A 59 -3.92 -19.09 -12.98
C PRO A 59 -2.48 -19.17 -13.47
N THR A 60 -2.14 -20.21 -14.24
CA THR A 60 -0.77 -20.50 -14.68
C THR A 60 -0.27 -19.41 -15.62
N LEU A 61 -1.10 -18.94 -16.55
CA LEU A 61 -0.72 -17.88 -17.50
C LEU A 61 -0.24 -16.61 -16.80
N ASN A 62 -0.89 -16.22 -15.72
CA ASN A 62 -0.49 -15.04 -14.95
C ASN A 62 0.87 -15.25 -14.26
N GLN A 63 1.14 -16.47 -13.77
CA GLN A 63 2.41 -16.80 -13.14
C GLN A 63 3.55 -16.78 -14.18
N GLU A 64 3.35 -17.39 -15.35
CA GLU A 64 4.32 -17.39 -16.45
C GLU A 64 4.65 -15.97 -16.95
N ALA A 65 3.61 -15.15 -17.15
CA ALA A 65 3.79 -13.76 -17.55
C ALA A 65 4.65 -12.96 -16.54
N ILE A 66 4.40 -13.17 -15.23
CA ILE A 66 5.16 -12.52 -14.17
C ILE A 66 6.59 -13.07 -14.10
N ALA A 67 6.78 -14.38 -14.22
CA ALA A 67 8.09 -15.03 -14.23
C ALA A 67 8.96 -14.47 -15.37
N ASN A 68 8.44 -14.46 -16.59
CA ASN A 68 9.13 -13.89 -17.75
C ASN A 68 9.48 -12.41 -17.56
N PHE A 69 8.58 -11.63 -16.94
CA PHE A 69 8.85 -10.22 -16.66
C PHE A 69 9.96 -10.02 -15.62
N MET A 70 10.07 -10.93 -14.65
CA MET A 70 11.11 -10.91 -13.61
C MET A 70 12.47 -11.36 -14.16
N GLU A 71 12.53 -12.43 -14.95
CA GLU A 71 13.76 -13.00 -15.48
C GLU A 71 14.54 -12.04 -16.38
N ASN A 72 13.85 -11.19 -17.11
CA ASN A 72 14.47 -10.23 -18.04
C ASN A 72 14.93 -8.90 -17.40
N GLY A 73 14.99 -8.80 -16.08
CA GLY A 73 15.35 -7.57 -15.36
C GLY A 73 14.37 -6.40 -15.54
N ARG A 74 13.25 -6.62 -16.23
CA ARG A 74 12.22 -5.59 -16.48
C ARG A 74 11.51 -5.20 -15.18
N TYR A 75 11.38 -6.14 -14.26
CA TYR A 75 10.74 -5.90 -12.97
C TYR A 75 11.52 -4.90 -12.13
N GLU A 76 12.83 -5.03 -12.02
CA GLU A 76 13.68 -4.12 -11.26
C GLU A 76 13.68 -2.71 -11.87
N ASN A 77 13.71 -2.62 -13.20
CA ASN A 77 13.60 -1.36 -13.92
C ASN A 77 12.24 -0.69 -13.68
N HIS A 78 11.17 -1.48 -13.73
CA HIS A 78 9.82 -1.02 -13.41
C HIS A 78 9.74 -0.52 -11.96
N LEU A 79 10.26 -1.25 -10.98
CA LEU A 79 10.26 -0.85 -9.58
C LEU A 79 11.07 0.43 -9.31
N ARG A 80 12.16 0.66 -10.06
CA ARG A 80 12.94 1.91 -9.95
C ARG A 80 12.12 3.10 -10.42
N ARG A 81 11.48 2.99 -11.59
CA ARG A 81 10.59 4.04 -12.12
C ARG A 81 9.40 4.28 -11.20
N LEU A 82 8.72 3.22 -10.79
CA LEU A 82 7.57 3.31 -9.89
C LEU A 82 7.93 4.02 -8.58
N ARG A 83 9.08 3.73 -7.98
CA ARG A 83 9.54 4.41 -6.76
C ARG A 83 9.78 5.90 -6.97
N HIS A 84 10.38 6.26 -8.10
CA HIS A 84 10.63 7.66 -8.45
C HIS A 84 9.31 8.43 -8.61
N GLU A 85 8.39 7.89 -9.40
CA GLU A 85 7.06 8.48 -9.62
C GLU A 85 6.27 8.63 -8.31
N LEU A 86 6.21 7.58 -7.51
CA LEU A 86 5.52 7.64 -6.22
C LEU A 86 6.16 8.64 -5.26
N HIS A 87 7.48 8.78 -5.25
CA HIS A 87 8.14 9.79 -4.43
C HIS A 87 7.79 11.20 -4.90
N SER A 88 7.85 11.47 -6.20
CA SER A 88 7.44 12.76 -6.77
C SER A 88 5.99 13.08 -6.43
N ASN A 89 5.08 12.13 -6.65
CA ASN A 89 3.65 12.31 -6.33
C ASN A 89 3.41 12.57 -4.85
N SER A 90 4.17 11.92 -3.95
CA SER A 90 4.06 12.14 -2.51
C SER A 90 4.43 13.57 -2.11
N LEU A 91 5.48 14.12 -2.73
CA LEU A 91 5.91 15.50 -2.51
C LEU A 91 4.89 16.50 -3.05
N HIS A 92 4.37 16.28 -4.25
CA HIS A 92 3.33 17.14 -4.84
C HIS A 92 2.05 17.14 -3.98
N LEU A 93 1.60 15.97 -3.54
CA LEU A 93 0.44 15.89 -2.66
C LEU A 93 0.68 16.61 -1.33
N ALA A 94 1.85 16.42 -0.71
CA ALA A 94 2.20 17.10 0.53
C ALA A 94 2.22 18.62 0.37
N GLN A 95 2.80 19.14 -0.72
CA GLN A 95 2.79 20.56 -1.06
C GLN A 95 1.35 21.09 -1.27
N SER A 96 0.52 20.35 -2.00
CA SER A 96 -0.87 20.73 -2.22
C SER A 96 -1.66 20.79 -0.92
N ILE A 97 -1.45 19.83 0.00
CA ILE A 97 -2.09 19.87 1.31
C ILE A 97 -1.61 21.06 2.11
N THR A 98 -0.30 21.34 2.13
CA THR A 98 0.25 22.52 2.84
C THR A 98 -0.33 23.83 2.28
N TYR A 99 -0.65 23.91 1.01
CA TYR A 99 -1.14 25.12 0.37
C TYR A 99 -2.66 25.32 0.51
N TYR A 100 -3.43 24.24 0.38
CA TYR A 100 -4.90 24.33 0.28
C TYR A 100 -5.65 23.94 1.56
N PHE A 101 -5.01 23.23 2.48
CA PHE A 101 -5.65 22.77 3.71
C PHE A 101 -5.44 23.79 4.85
N PRO A 102 -6.26 23.73 5.92
CA PRO A 102 -6.06 24.58 7.09
C PRO A 102 -4.65 24.44 7.68
N GLU A 103 -4.11 25.54 8.24
CA GLU A 103 -2.74 25.60 8.78
C GLU A 103 -2.45 24.58 9.88
N ASP A 104 -3.45 24.16 10.63
CA ASP A 104 -3.33 23.13 11.69
C ASP A 104 -3.36 21.69 11.19
N THR A 105 -3.39 21.49 9.87
CA THR A 105 -3.32 20.16 9.25
C THR A 105 -1.93 19.53 9.43
N LYS A 106 -1.92 18.29 9.90
CA LYS A 106 -0.67 17.53 10.07
C LYS A 106 -0.58 16.40 9.05
N ILE A 107 0.60 16.23 8.51
CA ILE A 107 0.93 15.18 7.54
C ILE A 107 2.04 14.32 8.12
N ILE A 108 1.86 12.99 8.07
CA ILE A 108 2.95 12.05 8.31
C ILE A 108 3.63 11.78 6.98
N THR A 109 4.85 12.28 6.81
CA THR A 109 5.64 12.08 5.58
C THR A 109 5.95 10.61 5.38
N PRO A 110 5.48 9.99 4.28
CA PRO A 110 5.68 8.58 4.04
C PRO A 110 7.12 8.30 3.60
N GLN A 111 7.75 7.27 4.16
CA GLN A 111 9.05 6.77 3.72
C GLN A 111 8.94 5.79 2.55
N GLY A 112 7.75 5.54 2.07
CA GLY A 112 7.45 4.62 0.97
C GLY A 112 5.95 4.36 0.83
N GLY A 113 5.60 3.47 -0.09
CA GLY A 113 4.20 3.17 -0.38
C GLY A 113 3.56 4.17 -1.33
N PHE A 114 2.24 4.33 -1.24
CA PHE A 114 1.44 5.20 -2.11
C PHE A 114 0.26 5.84 -1.37
N MET A 115 0.36 5.91 -0.03
CA MET A 115 -0.66 6.46 0.84
C MET A 115 -0.06 7.50 1.77
N LEU A 116 -0.80 8.59 1.99
CA LEU A 116 -0.50 9.65 2.93
C LEU A 116 -1.56 9.65 4.03
N TRP A 117 -1.13 9.77 5.28
CA TRP A 117 -2.01 9.97 6.42
C TRP A 117 -2.05 11.46 6.78
N VAL A 118 -3.27 11.98 6.86
CA VAL A 118 -3.55 13.39 7.14
C VAL A 118 -4.39 13.49 8.40
N GLU A 119 -3.97 14.32 9.33
CA GLU A 119 -4.72 14.67 10.53
C GLU A 119 -5.19 16.12 10.42
N LEU A 120 -6.51 16.32 10.43
CA LEU A 120 -7.18 17.61 10.43
C LEU A 120 -7.47 18.07 11.86
N ASN A 121 -8.03 19.27 12.00
CA ASN A 121 -8.52 19.75 13.28
C ASN A 121 -9.48 18.76 13.94
N LYS A 122 -9.37 18.58 15.26
CA LYS A 122 -10.18 17.62 16.04
C LYS A 122 -11.68 17.85 15.96
N LYS A 123 -12.12 19.05 15.54
CA LYS A 123 -13.54 19.39 15.34
C LYS A 123 -14.12 18.84 14.04
N ILE A 124 -13.26 18.38 13.12
CA ILE A 124 -13.67 17.87 11.80
C ILE A 124 -13.91 16.38 11.92
N ASP A 125 -15.08 15.90 11.44
CA ASP A 125 -15.35 14.48 11.22
C ASP A 125 -15.09 14.15 9.75
N THR A 126 -14.07 13.33 9.50
CA THR A 126 -13.69 12.94 8.13
C THR A 126 -14.70 12.01 7.47
N THR A 127 -15.62 11.42 8.21
CA THR A 127 -16.76 10.67 7.64
C THR A 127 -17.75 11.62 6.98
N GLU A 128 -18.07 12.74 7.66
CA GLU A 128 -18.90 13.78 7.05
C GLU A 128 -18.21 14.43 5.85
N LEU A 129 -16.91 14.69 5.97
CA LEU A 129 -16.08 15.19 4.88
C LEU A 129 -16.09 14.26 3.68
N TYR A 130 -16.06 12.93 3.89
CA TYR A 130 -16.17 11.95 2.83
C TYR A 130 -17.45 12.11 2.02
N TYR A 131 -18.60 12.23 2.67
CA TYR A 131 -19.88 12.41 1.96
C TYR A 131 -19.92 13.72 1.16
N LYS A 132 -19.35 14.80 1.69
CA LYS A 132 -19.23 16.08 0.96
C LYS A 132 -18.28 15.95 -0.23
N ALA A 133 -17.10 15.32 -0.05
CA ALA A 133 -16.14 15.11 -1.12
C ALA A 133 -16.71 14.25 -2.26
N MET A 134 -17.51 13.22 -1.93
CA MET A 134 -18.16 12.36 -2.91
C MET A 134 -19.13 13.14 -3.83
N GLN A 135 -19.77 14.21 -3.35
CA GLN A 135 -20.60 15.09 -4.20
C GLN A 135 -19.78 15.77 -5.30
N HIS A 136 -18.48 15.95 -5.04
CA HIS A 136 -17.50 16.48 -6.00
C HIS A 136 -16.69 15.38 -6.72
N LYS A 137 -17.12 14.11 -6.63
CA LYS A 137 -16.44 12.94 -7.23
C LYS A 137 -15.03 12.71 -6.67
N ILE A 138 -14.76 13.18 -5.46
CA ILE A 138 -13.50 12.98 -4.76
C ILE A 138 -13.69 11.90 -3.69
N SER A 139 -12.90 10.82 -3.77
CA SER A 139 -12.92 9.74 -2.78
C SER A 139 -11.75 9.89 -1.81
N ILE A 140 -12.05 9.92 -0.53
CA ILE A 140 -11.08 9.87 0.57
C ILE A 140 -11.37 8.64 1.42
N ALA A 141 -10.41 8.19 2.24
CA ALA A 141 -10.66 7.10 3.18
C ALA A 141 -10.64 7.66 4.62
N PRO A 142 -11.82 7.83 5.26
CA PRO A 142 -11.92 8.31 6.64
C PRO A 142 -11.15 7.45 7.62
N GLY A 143 -10.52 8.09 8.63
CA GLY A 143 -9.67 7.39 9.59
C GLY A 143 -10.39 6.35 10.43
N ARG A 144 -11.69 6.51 10.67
CA ARG A 144 -12.53 5.53 11.35
C ARG A 144 -12.57 4.16 10.68
N MET A 145 -12.30 4.06 9.39
CA MET A 145 -12.20 2.77 8.68
C MET A 145 -11.02 1.91 9.13
N PHE A 146 -10.05 2.47 9.85
CA PHE A 146 -8.80 1.81 10.22
C PHE A 146 -8.70 1.49 11.71
N THR A 147 -9.79 1.59 12.45
CA THR A 147 -9.84 1.32 13.89
C THR A 147 -11.16 0.63 14.28
N LEU A 148 -11.10 -0.16 15.34
CA LEU A 148 -12.28 -0.73 16.00
C LEU A 148 -12.78 0.13 17.18
N HIS A 149 -12.07 1.22 17.49
CA HIS A 149 -12.37 2.15 18.57
C HIS A 149 -12.82 3.51 18.03
N ASP A 150 -13.33 4.39 18.86
CA ASP A 150 -13.67 5.77 18.47
C ASP A 150 -12.42 6.64 18.40
N GLN A 151 -11.58 6.35 17.39
CA GLN A 151 -10.30 7.02 17.13
C GLN A 151 -10.29 7.53 15.69
N TYR A 152 -9.36 8.45 15.41
CA TYR A 152 -9.07 8.95 14.06
C TYR A 152 -10.25 9.62 13.35
N ARG A 153 -11.21 10.19 14.11
CA ARG A 153 -12.36 10.91 13.54
C ARG A 153 -11.97 12.03 12.60
N ASN A 154 -10.90 12.74 12.97
CA ASN A 154 -10.35 13.87 12.23
C ASN A 154 -9.22 13.47 11.27
N CYS A 155 -8.97 12.18 11.09
CA CYS A 155 -7.92 11.67 10.23
C CYS A 155 -8.48 11.13 8.93
N MET A 156 -7.68 11.16 7.86
CA MET A 156 -8.00 10.51 6.60
C MET A 156 -6.74 9.98 5.92
N ARG A 157 -6.94 8.99 5.05
CA ARG A 157 -5.91 8.46 4.18
C ARG A 157 -6.18 8.91 2.75
N LEU A 158 -5.16 9.48 2.13
CA LEU A 158 -5.16 9.88 0.73
C LEU A 158 -4.20 9.01 -0.07
N SER A 159 -4.53 8.74 -1.34
CA SER A 159 -3.67 7.99 -2.26
C SER A 159 -2.94 8.95 -3.20
N PHE A 160 -1.64 8.69 -3.39
CA PHE A 160 -0.84 9.35 -4.44
C PHE A 160 -0.33 8.35 -5.49
N GLY A 161 -0.98 7.17 -5.57
CA GLY A 161 -0.60 6.10 -6.48
C GLY A 161 -1.04 6.28 -7.94
N GLN A 162 -1.79 7.32 -8.26
CA GLN A 162 -2.21 7.65 -9.63
C GLN A 162 -1.33 8.74 -10.23
N GLN A 163 -1.20 8.73 -11.56
CA GLN A 163 -0.61 9.87 -12.25
C GLN A 163 -1.53 11.08 -12.08
N TRP A 164 -0.93 12.18 -11.69
CA TRP A 164 -1.62 13.46 -11.64
C TRP A 164 -1.56 14.07 -13.05
N SER A 165 -2.73 14.26 -13.66
CA SER A 165 -2.83 15.13 -14.82
C SER A 165 -2.87 16.58 -14.34
N PRO A 166 -2.24 17.50 -15.08
CA PRO A 166 -2.36 18.94 -14.80
C PRO A 166 -3.81 19.40 -14.83
#